data_e8ebe6930fd940afb84eb96d9579ce8e
#
_entry.id   e8ebe6930fd940afb84eb96d9579ce8e
#
_cell.length_a   1.000
_cell.length_b   1.000
_cell.length_c   1.000
_cell.angle_alpha   90.00
_cell.angle_beta   90.00
_cell.angle_gamma   90.00
#
_symmetry.space_group_name_H-M   'P 1'
#
loop_
_entity.id
_entity.type
_entity.pdbx_description
1 polymer ?
#
loop_
_entity_poly.entity_id
_entity_poly.type
_entity_poly.pdbx_seq_one_letter_code
_entity_poly.pdbx_strand_id
1 'polypeptide(L)'
;MKRLFSIVIVVLILLIAASCTVPDVSEGNTPPVPPAQSDPEAEDRKDPLEAKAESLLAGMTIEEKAGQLLIVGFPGDTKKEALQDYIDRLKVSGFILFSRNYTDFDSLYALARSLKEMNSLNNPLPLFISIDEEGGTVSRLPKGGTRFPDARKVGKAGEPGLTYKAGQTIAKELKAAGINLNFAPVLDIVENGENKLLIKRSYGSTPEVVSLHGTSFISGLQSEGVTAVPKHFPGHGNTNQDSHSTLPVIDTDKAAMQSRELVPFKAAIDAGLDAVMVGHIAFPKLDPTGLPASMSSYFLTDVLRKDLGFGGISISDDIEMQGYISSKDTVEECVISSFNAGLDIFLIGHTKAIQDQVYKALLDGCRDGRISEERLNESVLRIIKAKLKNGLTDTMEYEIEEAKRIFGSDEHKAILEELNGDTGTFLLSR
;
A
#
# COMPACT_ATOMS: atom_id res chain seq x y z
N MET A 1 -19.49 -69.40 19.72
CA MET A 1 -20.19 -70.29 18.70
C MET A 1 -20.65 -69.40 17.54
N LYS A 2 -20.29 -69.88 16.32
CA LYS A 2 -20.80 -69.52 14.96
C LYS A 2 -20.44 -68.11 14.49
N ARG A 3 -19.39 -67.90 13.65
CA ARG A 3 -19.18 -68.23 12.20
C ARG A 3 -19.86 -67.18 11.32
N LEU A 4 -18.99 -66.32 10.69
CA LEU A 4 -18.68 -66.24 9.26
C LEU A 4 -19.87 -66.00 8.29
N PHE A 5 -19.78 -64.91 7.50
CA PHE A 5 -19.70 -65.03 6.02
C PHE A 5 -19.25 -63.72 5.37
N SER A 6 -18.11 -63.80 4.69
CA SER A 6 -17.65 -62.81 3.69
C SER A 6 -18.41 -62.99 2.40
N ILE A 7 -18.81 -61.92 1.72
CA ILE A 7 -19.19 -61.95 0.30
C ILE A 7 -18.34 -60.91 -0.44
N VAL A 8 -17.46 -61.44 -1.29
CA VAL A 8 -16.70 -60.73 -2.32
C VAL A 8 -17.59 -60.67 -3.55
N ILE A 9 -17.94 -59.47 -4.02
CA ILE A 9 -18.59 -59.27 -5.33
C ILE A 9 -17.53 -58.77 -6.30
N VAL A 10 -17.15 -59.65 -7.23
CA VAL A 10 -16.36 -59.39 -8.43
C VAL A 10 -17.33 -58.91 -9.51
N VAL A 11 -17.23 -57.66 -9.94
CA VAL A 11 -17.98 -57.17 -11.11
C VAL A 11 -17.10 -57.28 -12.34
N LEU A 12 -17.49 -58.20 -13.22
CA LEU A 12 -16.90 -58.46 -14.52
C LEU A 12 -17.44 -57.42 -15.53
N ILE A 13 -16.59 -56.52 -16.05
CA ILE A 13 -16.99 -55.57 -17.10
C ILE A 13 -16.76 -56.29 -18.46
N LEU A 14 -17.83 -56.60 -19.16
CA LEU A 14 -17.85 -57.06 -20.55
C LEU A 14 -17.63 -55.85 -21.49
N LEU A 15 -16.54 -55.90 -22.25
CA LEU A 15 -16.29 -55.00 -23.38
C LEU A 15 -17.18 -55.45 -24.58
N ILE A 16 -18.15 -54.61 -24.94
CA ILE A 16 -18.85 -54.74 -26.22
C ILE A 16 -18.17 -53.75 -27.18
N ALA A 17 -17.42 -54.29 -28.14
CA ALA A 17 -16.89 -53.56 -29.28
C ALA A 17 -18.00 -53.31 -30.30
N ALA A 18 -18.53 -52.12 -30.38
CA ALA A 18 -19.35 -51.67 -31.47
C ALA A 18 -18.46 -50.96 -32.51
N SER A 19 -18.28 -51.61 -33.65
CA SER A 19 -17.60 -51.07 -34.83
C SER A 19 -18.51 -50.04 -35.48
N CYS A 20 -18.17 -48.76 -35.33
CA CYS A 20 -18.74 -47.69 -36.18
C CYS A 20 -17.69 -47.32 -37.24
N THR A 21 -17.96 -47.62 -38.47
CA THR A 21 -17.21 -47.17 -39.65
C THR A 21 -17.43 -45.68 -39.81
N VAL A 22 -16.34 -44.89 -39.64
CA VAL A 22 -16.29 -43.48 -39.97
C VAL A 22 -15.96 -43.34 -41.45
N PRO A 23 -16.69 -42.53 -42.26
CA PRO A 23 -16.30 -42.29 -43.64
C PRO A 23 -15.02 -41.44 -43.69
N ASP A 24 -14.16 -41.90 -44.60
CA ASP A 24 -12.88 -41.27 -44.97
C ASP A 24 -13.14 -39.85 -45.50
N VAL A 25 -12.75 -38.81 -44.73
CA VAL A 25 -12.74 -37.43 -45.21
C VAL A 25 -11.32 -37.14 -45.65
N SER A 26 -11.16 -36.99 -46.96
CA SER A 26 -9.93 -36.63 -47.64
C SER A 26 -9.15 -35.52 -46.92
N GLU A 27 -7.87 -35.80 -46.66
CA GLU A 27 -6.89 -34.81 -46.18
C GLU A 27 -6.86 -33.57 -47.12
N GLY A 28 -7.51 -32.50 -46.69
CA GLY A 28 -7.25 -31.17 -47.27
C GLY A 28 -5.86 -30.68 -46.79
N ASN A 29 -4.98 -30.52 -47.77
CA ASN A 29 -3.66 -29.87 -47.60
C ASN A 29 -3.85 -28.48 -47.02
N THR A 30 -3.78 -28.32 -45.71
CA THR A 30 -3.51 -27.02 -45.04
C THR A 30 -1.99 -26.79 -45.14
N PRO A 31 -1.56 -25.70 -45.78
CA PRO A 31 -0.14 -25.37 -45.79
C PRO A 31 0.35 -25.15 -44.34
N PRO A 32 1.59 -25.56 -44.01
CA PRO A 32 2.14 -25.38 -42.69
C PRO A 32 2.16 -23.87 -42.37
N VAL A 33 1.57 -23.50 -41.21
CA VAL A 33 1.68 -22.14 -40.66
C VAL A 33 3.18 -21.92 -40.41
N PRO A 34 3.80 -20.93 -41.05
CA PRO A 34 5.20 -20.63 -40.77
C PRO A 34 5.35 -20.32 -39.28
N PRO A 35 6.45 -20.76 -38.63
CA PRO A 35 6.71 -20.38 -37.26
C PRO A 35 6.72 -18.86 -37.17
N ALA A 36 6.00 -18.32 -36.18
CA ALA A 36 6.01 -16.89 -35.90
C ALA A 36 7.47 -16.43 -35.81
N GLN A 37 7.91 -15.62 -36.77
CA GLN A 37 9.20 -14.97 -36.69
C GLN A 37 9.16 -14.08 -35.45
N SER A 38 9.91 -14.44 -34.43
CA SER A 38 10.22 -13.56 -33.32
C SER A 38 10.95 -12.33 -33.92
N ASP A 39 10.33 -11.17 -33.80
CA ASP A 39 10.93 -9.91 -34.24
C ASP A 39 12.15 -9.63 -33.35
N PRO A 40 13.39 -9.68 -33.88
CA PRO A 40 14.61 -9.48 -33.07
C PRO A 40 14.70 -8.05 -32.52
N GLU A 41 13.90 -7.09 -33.01
CA GLU A 41 13.83 -5.73 -32.49
C GLU A 41 12.83 -5.59 -31.33
N ALA A 42 12.05 -6.62 -30.97
CA ALA A 42 11.12 -6.59 -29.86
C ALA A 42 11.82 -6.76 -28.49
N GLU A 43 12.99 -7.40 -28.44
CA GLU A 43 13.73 -7.64 -27.20
C GLU A 43 14.49 -6.40 -26.67
N ASP A 44 14.66 -5.33 -27.47
CA ASP A 44 15.45 -4.16 -27.10
C ASP A 44 14.58 -2.90 -26.81
N ARG A 45 13.25 -3.02 -26.85
CA ARG A 45 12.36 -1.89 -26.54
C ARG A 45 12.12 -1.81 -25.03
N LYS A 46 12.83 -0.87 -24.37
CA LYS A 46 12.48 -0.50 -22.96
C LYS A 46 10.97 -0.25 -22.84
N ASP A 47 10.38 -0.68 -21.73
CA ASP A 47 9.01 -0.37 -21.37
C ASP A 47 8.79 1.16 -21.51
N PRO A 48 7.76 1.62 -22.24
CA PRO A 48 7.48 3.04 -22.40
C PRO A 48 7.34 3.80 -21.08
N LEU A 49 6.82 3.16 -20.03
CA LEU A 49 6.72 3.73 -18.70
C LEU A 49 8.11 3.92 -18.08
N GLU A 50 9.00 2.91 -18.21
CA GLU A 50 10.38 2.97 -17.76
C GLU A 50 11.13 4.13 -18.44
N ALA A 51 11.08 4.19 -19.78
CA ALA A 51 11.74 5.23 -20.56
C ALA A 51 11.25 6.64 -20.19
N LYS A 52 9.94 6.80 -19.95
CA LYS A 52 9.35 8.07 -19.51
C LYS A 52 9.82 8.44 -18.10
N ALA A 53 9.88 7.47 -17.19
CA ALA A 53 10.31 7.70 -15.80
C ALA A 53 11.79 8.12 -15.76
N GLU A 54 12.67 7.44 -16.52
CA GLU A 54 14.09 7.79 -16.64
C GLU A 54 14.29 9.20 -17.23
N SER A 55 13.51 9.56 -18.25
CA SER A 55 13.56 10.89 -18.85
C SER A 55 13.17 11.99 -17.86
N LEU A 56 12.13 11.78 -17.07
CA LEU A 56 11.71 12.72 -16.01
C LEU A 56 12.81 12.85 -14.94
N LEU A 57 13.35 11.71 -14.46
CA LEU A 57 14.43 11.69 -13.48
C LEU A 57 15.67 12.46 -13.94
N ALA A 58 16.08 12.27 -15.21
CA ALA A 58 17.25 12.94 -15.78
C ALA A 58 17.11 14.47 -15.87
N GLY A 59 15.87 14.98 -15.95
CA GLY A 59 15.57 16.41 -15.96
C GLY A 59 15.50 17.07 -14.59
N MET A 60 15.55 16.29 -13.48
CA MET A 60 15.33 16.81 -12.12
C MET A 60 16.64 17.32 -11.49
N THR A 61 16.54 18.46 -10.80
CA THR A 61 17.60 18.97 -9.92
C THR A 61 17.68 18.13 -8.62
N ILE A 62 18.77 18.28 -7.88
CA ILE A 62 18.97 17.60 -6.60
C ILE A 62 17.92 18.03 -5.56
N GLU A 63 17.50 19.31 -5.59
CA GLU A 63 16.45 19.87 -4.73
C GLU A 63 15.09 19.22 -5.04
N GLU A 64 14.76 19.06 -6.30
CA GLU A 64 13.54 18.37 -6.73
C GLU A 64 13.55 16.89 -6.34
N LYS A 65 14.69 16.21 -6.56
CA LYS A 65 14.86 14.82 -6.14
C LYS A 65 14.71 14.65 -4.63
N ALA A 66 15.36 15.51 -3.84
CA ALA A 66 15.27 15.47 -2.38
C ALA A 66 13.83 15.74 -1.88
N GLY A 67 13.11 16.66 -2.52
CA GLY A 67 11.72 16.96 -2.20
C GLY A 67 10.77 15.79 -2.48
N GLN A 68 11.03 15.01 -3.54
CA GLN A 68 10.22 13.83 -3.83
C GLN A 68 10.31 12.73 -2.75
N LEU A 69 11.28 12.81 -1.85
CA LEU A 69 11.41 11.87 -0.74
C LEU A 69 10.53 12.24 0.48
N LEU A 70 9.65 13.28 0.39
CA LEU A 70 8.83 13.74 1.50
C LEU A 70 7.34 13.70 1.19
N ILE A 71 6.57 13.11 2.11
CA ILE A 71 5.13 13.34 2.26
C ILE A 71 4.93 14.06 3.59
N VAL A 72 4.27 15.23 3.57
CA VAL A 72 4.18 16.11 4.74
C VAL A 72 2.74 16.40 5.12
N GLY A 73 2.50 16.55 6.42
CA GLY A 73 1.25 17.11 6.94
C GLY A 73 1.42 18.56 7.36
N PHE A 74 0.31 19.20 7.73
CA PHE A 74 0.30 20.58 8.17
C PHE A 74 -0.80 20.88 9.20
N PRO A 75 -0.68 21.93 10.03
CA PRO A 75 -1.72 22.39 10.92
C PRO A 75 -3.02 22.79 10.19
N GLY A 76 -4.17 22.66 10.86
CA GLY A 76 -5.47 22.94 10.27
C GLY A 76 -5.69 24.40 9.86
N ASP A 77 -4.98 25.33 10.49
CA ASP A 77 -5.02 26.77 10.24
C ASP A 77 -3.93 27.27 9.27
N THR A 78 -3.25 26.35 8.58
CA THR A 78 -2.16 26.69 7.66
C THR A 78 -2.67 27.52 6.48
N LYS A 79 -2.08 28.70 6.32
CA LYS A 79 -2.41 29.62 5.24
C LYS A 79 -1.87 29.14 3.89
N LYS A 80 -2.51 29.61 2.81
CA LYS A 80 -2.15 29.23 1.43
C LYS A 80 -0.67 29.53 1.11
N GLU A 81 -0.14 30.65 1.60
CA GLU A 81 1.26 31.04 1.37
C GLU A 81 2.25 30.05 2.00
N ALA A 82 1.90 29.49 3.16
CA ALA A 82 2.71 28.45 3.79
C ALA A 82 2.60 27.10 3.07
N LEU A 83 1.44 26.76 2.50
CA LEU A 83 1.28 25.59 1.63
C LEU A 83 2.10 25.74 0.35
N GLN A 84 2.16 26.96 -0.21
CA GLN A 84 2.98 27.27 -1.38
C GLN A 84 4.48 27.04 -1.10
N ASP A 85 4.99 27.33 0.12
CA ASP A 85 6.39 27.08 0.52
C ASP A 85 6.77 25.58 0.44
N TYR A 86 5.87 24.67 0.83
CA TYR A 86 6.11 23.23 0.67
C TYR A 86 6.24 22.80 -0.79
N ILE A 87 5.50 23.44 -1.68
CA ILE A 87 5.48 23.13 -3.10
C ILE A 87 6.67 23.77 -3.81
N ASP A 88 6.96 25.04 -3.56
CA ASP A 88 7.96 25.79 -4.32
C ASP A 88 9.38 25.57 -3.81
N ARG A 89 9.56 25.55 -2.49
CA ARG A 89 10.89 25.43 -1.87
C ARG A 89 11.26 23.99 -1.55
N LEU A 90 10.36 23.26 -0.89
CA LEU A 90 10.63 21.86 -0.51
C LEU A 90 10.37 20.87 -1.63
N LYS A 91 9.54 21.22 -2.63
CA LYS A 91 9.24 20.34 -3.77
C LYS A 91 8.71 18.97 -3.35
N VAL A 92 7.86 18.93 -2.30
CA VAL A 92 7.40 17.70 -1.67
C VAL A 92 6.70 16.75 -2.65
N SER A 93 6.84 15.45 -2.42
CA SER A 93 6.15 14.40 -3.19
C SER A 93 4.65 14.43 -3.00
N GLY A 94 4.20 14.85 -1.81
CA GLY A 94 2.77 14.86 -1.48
C GLY A 94 2.45 15.39 -0.09
N PHE A 95 1.15 15.37 0.20
CA PHE A 95 0.60 15.77 1.48
C PHE A 95 -0.23 14.66 2.10
N ILE A 96 -0.13 14.48 3.44
CA ILE A 96 -1.07 13.69 4.22
C ILE A 96 -2.09 14.61 4.87
N LEU A 97 -3.38 14.32 4.66
CA LEU A 97 -4.51 15.07 5.19
C LEU A 97 -5.08 14.40 6.45
N PHE A 98 -5.34 15.20 7.45
CA PHE A 98 -5.98 14.79 8.70
C PHE A 98 -7.30 15.52 8.88
N SER A 99 -8.19 15.02 9.74
CA SER A 99 -9.48 15.66 10.05
C SER A 99 -9.38 17.10 10.54
N ARG A 100 -8.20 17.56 10.95
CA ARG A 100 -7.95 18.98 11.30
C ARG A 100 -7.85 19.91 10.10
N ASN A 101 -7.67 19.37 8.88
CA ASN A 101 -7.43 20.19 7.68
C ASN A 101 -8.71 20.56 6.93
N TYR A 102 -9.85 19.96 7.27
CA TYR A 102 -11.16 20.19 6.64
C TYR A 102 -12.29 19.91 7.62
N THR A 103 -13.48 20.42 7.35
CA THR A 103 -14.69 20.28 8.19
C THR A 103 -15.76 19.40 7.54
N ASP A 104 -15.82 19.42 6.21
CA ASP A 104 -16.83 18.76 5.39
C ASP A 104 -16.24 18.37 4.03
N PHE A 105 -17.07 17.76 3.17
CA PHE A 105 -16.64 17.33 1.85
C PHE A 105 -16.22 18.51 0.94
N ASP A 106 -16.95 19.62 0.99
CA ASP A 106 -16.67 20.79 0.15
C ASP A 106 -15.29 21.37 0.47
N SER A 107 -14.96 21.49 1.76
CA SER A 107 -13.66 21.99 2.22
C SER A 107 -12.52 21.01 1.93
N LEU A 108 -12.75 19.69 2.01
CA LEU A 108 -11.79 18.67 1.63
C LEU A 108 -11.49 18.72 0.13
N TYR A 109 -12.53 18.76 -0.70
CA TYR A 109 -12.42 18.90 -2.16
C TYR A 109 -11.68 20.18 -2.55
N ALA A 110 -12.06 21.32 -1.98
CA ALA A 110 -11.42 22.60 -2.26
C ALA A 110 -9.94 22.63 -1.85
N LEU A 111 -9.59 21.99 -0.73
CA LEU A 111 -8.21 21.86 -0.26
C LEU A 111 -7.39 21.03 -1.23
N ALA A 112 -7.84 19.80 -1.58
CA ALA A 112 -7.16 18.93 -2.52
C ALA A 112 -6.97 19.59 -3.89
N ARG A 113 -8.01 20.23 -4.41
CA ARG A 113 -7.96 21.01 -5.65
C ARG A 113 -6.92 22.14 -5.57
N SER A 114 -6.91 22.91 -4.48
CA SER A 114 -5.95 24.02 -4.31
C SER A 114 -4.50 23.54 -4.28
N LEU A 115 -4.20 22.42 -3.58
CA LEU A 115 -2.86 21.83 -3.53
C LEU A 115 -2.40 21.38 -4.93
N LYS A 116 -3.27 20.68 -5.67
CA LYS A 116 -2.99 20.24 -7.03
C LYS A 116 -2.78 21.42 -7.99
N GLU A 117 -3.64 22.42 -7.96
CA GLU A 117 -3.50 23.65 -8.78
C GLU A 117 -2.19 24.38 -8.51
N MET A 118 -1.81 24.53 -7.23
CA MET A 118 -0.52 25.15 -6.86
C MET A 118 0.67 24.36 -7.39
N ASN A 119 0.61 23.02 -7.30
CA ASN A 119 1.71 22.15 -7.73
C ASN A 119 1.88 22.16 -9.26
N SER A 120 0.79 22.10 -10.01
CA SER A 120 0.79 22.04 -11.48
C SER A 120 1.48 23.23 -12.15
N LEU A 121 1.60 24.35 -11.45
CA LEU A 121 2.24 25.56 -11.96
C LEU A 121 3.78 25.50 -11.91
N ASN A 122 4.35 24.71 -10.98
CA ASN A 122 5.77 24.82 -10.63
C ASN A 122 6.52 23.50 -10.57
N ASN A 123 5.84 22.35 -10.60
CA ASN A 123 6.47 21.03 -10.47
C ASN A 123 6.08 20.10 -11.62
N PRO A 124 7.03 19.28 -12.13
CA PRO A 124 6.78 18.37 -13.25
C PRO A 124 6.06 17.09 -12.83
N LEU A 125 6.06 16.77 -11.53
CA LEU A 125 5.44 15.55 -11.00
C LEU A 125 4.21 15.89 -10.19
N PRO A 126 3.08 15.16 -10.37
CA PRO A 126 1.87 15.36 -9.60
C PRO A 126 2.05 14.99 -8.13
N LEU A 127 1.23 15.56 -7.25
CA LEU A 127 1.25 15.29 -5.82
C LEU A 127 0.59 13.94 -5.48
N PHE A 128 1.14 13.25 -4.49
CA PHE A 128 0.36 12.36 -3.66
C PHE A 128 -0.49 13.20 -2.70
N ILE A 129 -1.80 13.09 -2.80
CA ILE A 129 -2.73 13.57 -1.77
C ILE A 129 -3.19 12.33 -1.01
N SER A 130 -2.78 12.23 0.23
CA SER A 130 -2.90 10.99 1.00
C SER A 130 -3.71 11.15 2.29
N ILE A 131 -4.20 10.02 2.79
CA ILE A 131 -5.07 9.94 3.96
C ILE A 131 -4.91 8.58 4.65
N ASP A 132 -5.32 8.46 5.93
CA ASP A 132 -5.56 7.19 6.62
C ASP A 132 -7.06 6.88 6.61
N GLU A 133 -7.54 6.14 5.63
CA GLU A 133 -8.91 5.64 5.58
C GLU A 133 -8.91 4.12 5.60
N GLU A 134 -8.87 3.55 6.83
CA GLU A 134 -8.87 2.11 7.07
C GLU A 134 -10.30 1.54 7.19
N GLY A 135 -11.26 2.44 7.38
CA GLY A 135 -12.58 2.12 7.90
C GLY A 135 -12.59 1.98 9.43
N GLY A 136 -13.78 1.81 10.02
CA GLY A 136 -13.93 1.59 11.45
C GLY A 136 -13.35 2.73 12.31
N THR A 137 -12.47 2.35 13.22
CA THR A 137 -11.87 3.27 14.21
C THR A 137 -10.96 4.31 13.56
N VAL A 138 -10.30 3.98 12.45
CA VAL A 138 -9.43 4.90 11.70
C VAL A 138 -10.11 5.26 10.38
N SER A 139 -10.93 6.29 10.45
CA SER A 139 -11.62 6.89 9.30
C SER A 139 -11.46 8.41 9.36
N ARG A 140 -11.07 8.99 8.24
CA ARG A 140 -10.83 10.44 8.09
C ARG A 140 -11.84 11.07 7.15
N LEU A 141 -12.69 10.30 6.46
CA LEU A 141 -13.73 10.85 5.62
C LEU A 141 -14.66 11.77 6.42
N PRO A 142 -15.03 12.95 5.89
CA PRO A 142 -15.97 13.83 6.55
C PRO A 142 -17.36 13.20 6.64
N LYS A 143 -18.25 13.85 7.40
CA LYS A 143 -19.65 13.41 7.52
C LYS A 143 -20.30 13.33 6.13
N GLY A 144 -21.00 12.23 5.89
CA GLY A 144 -21.65 11.93 4.60
C GLY A 144 -20.96 10.83 3.82
N GLY A 145 -19.67 10.60 4.00
CA GLY A 145 -18.96 9.47 3.41
C GLY A 145 -19.37 8.12 3.98
N THR A 146 -19.13 7.06 3.24
CA THR A 146 -19.48 5.69 3.62
C THR A 146 -18.47 5.16 4.64
N ARG A 147 -18.93 4.93 5.88
CA ARG A 147 -18.09 4.45 6.99
C ARG A 147 -18.20 2.94 7.16
N PHE A 148 -17.24 2.22 6.63
CA PHE A 148 -17.16 0.78 6.82
C PHE A 148 -16.79 0.40 8.25
N PRO A 149 -17.19 -0.81 8.73
CA PRO A 149 -16.85 -1.27 10.06
C PRO A 149 -15.36 -1.55 10.24
N ASP A 150 -14.93 -1.76 11.50
CA ASP A 150 -13.57 -2.16 11.84
C ASP A 150 -13.13 -3.39 11.02
N ALA A 151 -11.89 -3.42 10.54
CA ALA A 151 -11.35 -4.52 9.72
C ALA A 151 -11.52 -5.90 10.37
N ARG A 152 -11.43 -5.99 11.72
CA ARG A 152 -11.70 -7.22 12.47
C ARG A 152 -13.13 -7.75 12.24
N LYS A 153 -14.11 -6.87 12.12
CA LYS A 153 -15.49 -7.25 11.83
C LYS A 153 -15.63 -7.73 10.38
N VAL A 154 -14.97 -7.03 9.45
CA VAL A 154 -14.92 -7.43 8.02
C VAL A 154 -14.27 -8.81 7.85
N GLY A 155 -13.12 -9.05 8.48
CA GLY A 155 -12.44 -10.34 8.43
C GLY A 155 -13.25 -11.49 9.03
N LYS A 156 -14.03 -11.23 10.08
CA LYS A 156 -14.95 -12.22 10.69
C LYS A 156 -16.16 -12.57 9.81
N ALA A 157 -16.60 -11.66 8.94
CA ALA A 157 -17.66 -11.96 7.98
C ALA A 157 -17.23 -13.03 6.96
N GLY A 158 -15.91 -13.12 6.68
CA GLY A 158 -15.36 -14.18 5.85
C GLY A 158 -15.61 -14.03 4.34
N GLU A 159 -16.05 -12.85 3.90
CA GLU A 159 -16.43 -12.56 2.51
C GLU A 159 -15.41 -11.62 1.83
N PRO A 160 -14.35 -12.16 1.21
CA PRO A 160 -13.30 -11.34 0.58
C PRO A 160 -13.82 -10.50 -0.60
N GLY A 161 -14.87 -10.95 -1.28
CA GLY A 161 -15.55 -10.18 -2.33
C GLY A 161 -16.18 -8.89 -1.79
N LEU A 162 -16.74 -8.90 -0.60
CA LEU A 162 -17.25 -7.70 0.07
C LEU A 162 -16.12 -6.79 0.54
N THR A 163 -14.99 -7.37 0.96
CA THR A 163 -13.79 -6.59 1.31
C THR A 163 -13.23 -5.86 0.09
N TYR A 164 -13.21 -6.51 -1.08
CA TYR A 164 -12.87 -5.86 -2.35
C TYR A 164 -13.81 -4.69 -2.66
N LYS A 165 -15.13 -4.92 -2.59
CA LYS A 165 -16.14 -3.87 -2.83
C LYS A 165 -15.99 -2.70 -1.83
N ALA A 166 -15.66 -2.98 -0.57
CA ALA A 166 -15.40 -1.94 0.43
C ALA A 166 -14.17 -1.09 0.05
N GLY A 167 -13.05 -1.73 -0.33
CA GLY A 167 -11.85 -1.04 -0.82
C GLY A 167 -12.14 -0.20 -2.07
N GLN A 168 -12.90 -0.73 -3.04
CA GLN A 168 -13.30 -0.03 -4.24
C GLN A 168 -14.20 1.18 -3.94
N THR A 169 -15.16 1.03 -3.03
CA THR A 169 -16.04 2.13 -2.59
C THR A 169 -15.24 3.25 -1.94
N ILE A 170 -14.33 2.91 -1.01
CA ILE A 170 -13.44 3.89 -0.38
C ILE A 170 -12.63 4.60 -1.45
N ALA A 171 -12.06 3.88 -2.42
CA ALA A 171 -11.29 4.49 -3.50
C ALA A 171 -12.10 5.48 -4.34
N LYS A 172 -13.33 5.14 -4.73
CA LYS A 172 -14.24 6.05 -5.46
C LYS A 172 -14.50 7.34 -4.67
N GLU A 173 -14.74 7.23 -3.36
CA GLU A 173 -14.98 8.40 -2.51
C GLU A 173 -13.71 9.25 -2.31
N LEU A 174 -12.55 8.60 -2.16
CA LEU A 174 -11.25 9.28 -2.07
C LEU A 174 -10.93 10.04 -3.37
N LYS A 175 -11.11 9.41 -4.52
CA LYS A 175 -10.93 10.07 -5.83
C LYS A 175 -11.88 11.23 -6.03
N ALA A 176 -13.15 11.08 -5.63
CA ALA A 176 -14.12 12.18 -5.67
C ALA A 176 -13.67 13.39 -4.84
N ALA A 177 -12.96 13.15 -3.72
CA ALA A 177 -12.34 14.19 -2.91
C ALA A 177 -10.98 14.67 -3.43
N GLY A 178 -10.43 14.09 -4.52
CA GLY A 178 -9.13 14.43 -5.07
C GLY A 178 -7.94 13.73 -4.40
N ILE A 179 -8.19 12.71 -3.57
CA ILE A 179 -7.19 11.89 -2.87
C ILE A 179 -6.81 10.70 -3.75
N ASN A 180 -5.51 10.37 -3.81
CA ASN A 180 -4.96 9.36 -4.71
C ASN A 180 -4.03 8.34 -4.03
N LEU A 181 -3.81 8.45 -2.70
CA LEU A 181 -3.04 7.51 -1.90
C LEU A 181 -3.74 7.28 -0.56
N ASN A 182 -3.86 6.01 -0.16
CA ASN A 182 -4.46 5.63 1.12
C ASN A 182 -3.50 4.77 1.95
N PHE A 183 -3.16 5.22 3.16
CA PHE A 183 -2.36 4.46 4.12
C PHE A 183 -3.20 3.34 4.76
N ALA A 184 -3.62 2.40 3.95
CA ALA A 184 -4.43 1.23 4.29
C ALA A 184 -4.19 0.11 3.25
N PRO A 185 -4.48 -1.14 3.64
CA PRO A 185 -5.00 -1.63 4.91
C PRO A 185 -3.91 -1.94 5.95
N VAL A 186 -4.33 -2.31 7.17
CA VAL A 186 -3.44 -2.90 8.17
C VAL A 186 -3.29 -4.40 7.88
N LEU A 187 -2.03 -4.83 7.65
CA LEU A 187 -1.66 -6.24 7.41
C LEU A 187 -1.05 -6.92 8.64
N ASP A 188 -1.04 -6.24 9.79
CA ASP A 188 -0.59 -6.82 11.04
C ASP A 188 -1.52 -7.95 11.48
N ILE A 189 -0.93 -9.06 11.91
CA ILE A 189 -1.67 -10.22 12.45
C ILE A 189 -1.78 -10.03 13.96
N VAL A 190 -2.99 -9.92 14.50
CA VAL A 190 -3.21 -9.61 15.91
C VAL A 190 -4.06 -10.69 16.57
N GLU A 191 -3.51 -11.33 17.60
CA GLU A 191 -4.25 -12.32 18.40
C GLU A 191 -5.21 -11.63 19.39
N ASN A 192 -6.27 -12.37 19.80
CA ASN A 192 -7.25 -11.83 20.72
C ASN A 192 -6.62 -11.56 22.10
N GLY A 193 -6.82 -10.35 22.62
CA GLY A 193 -6.29 -9.92 23.92
C GLY A 193 -4.91 -9.28 23.86
N GLU A 194 -4.21 -9.39 22.73
CA GLU A 194 -2.96 -8.69 22.46
C GLU A 194 -3.22 -7.30 21.89
N ASN A 195 -2.25 -6.60 21.49
CA ASN A 195 -2.24 -5.26 20.91
C ASN A 195 -3.60 -4.53 20.78
N LYS A 196 -4.02 -3.83 21.85
CA LYS A 196 -5.32 -3.14 21.92
C LYS A 196 -5.50 -2.04 20.88
N LEU A 197 -4.38 -1.50 20.34
CA LEU A 197 -4.37 -0.46 19.32
C LEU A 197 -4.72 -1.03 17.94
N LEU A 198 -4.28 -2.26 17.64
CA LEU A 198 -4.40 -2.87 16.33
C LEU A 198 -5.52 -3.91 16.24
N ILE A 199 -6.04 -4.43 17.35
CA ILE A 199 -7.02 -5.54 17.35
C ILE A 199 -8.24 -5.27 16.48
N LYS A 200 -8.74 -4.04 16.44
CA LYS A 200 -9.89 -3.64 15.61
C LYS A 200 -9.49 -3.34 14.17
N ARG A 201 -8.26 -2.90 13.97
CA ARG A 201 -7.72 -2.47 12.67
C ARG A 201 -7.21 -3.65 11.84
N SER A 202 -6.86 -4.78 12.47
CA SER A 202 -6.43 -6.02 11.81
C SER A 202 -7.62 -6.87 11.37
N TYR A 203 -7.55 -7.48 10.20
CA TYR A 203 -8.59 -8.40 9.70
C TYR A 203 -8.69 -9.69 10.51
N GLY A 204 -7.57 -10.18 11.08
CA GLY A 204 -7.58 -11.48 11.73
C GLY A 204 -6.39 -11.76 12.65
N SER A 205 -6.39 -12.98 13.16
CA SER A 205 -5.34 -13.53 14.02
C SER A 205 -4.47 -14.59 13.32
N THR A 206 -4.72 -14.84 12.03
CA THR A 206 -3.94 -15.78 11.23
C THR A 206 -3.45 -15.14 9.93
N PRO A 207 -2.30 -15.61 9.40
CA PRO A 207 -1.76 -15.10 8.13
C PRO A 207 -2.74 -15.20 6.97
N GLU A 208 -3.51 -16.29 6.91
CA GLU A 208 -4.44 -16.60 5.81
C GLU A 208 -5.57 -15.57 5.75
N VAL A 209 -6.20 -15.28 6.89
CA VAL A 209 -7.32 -14.31 6.97
C VAL A 209 -6.82 -12.92 6.63
N VAL A 210 -5.67 -12.51 7.19
CA VAL A 210 -5.11 -11.17 6.95
C VAL A 210 -4.66 -11.03 5.49
N SER A 211 -4.04 -12.07 4.91
CA SER A 211 -3.65 -12.06 3.50
C SER A 211 -4.87 -11.95 2.58
N LEU A 212 -5.88 -12.80 2.80
CA LEU A 212 -7.06 -12.88 1.95
C LEU A 212 -7.83 -11.54 1.92
N HIS A 213 -8.15 -11.00 3.09
CA HIS A 213 -8.88 -9.74 3.18
C HIS A 213 -8.01 -8.53 2.83
N GLY A 214 -6.75 -8.53 3.26
CA GLY A 214 -5.81 -7.46 2.94
C GLY A 214 -5.58 -7.29 1.44
N THR A 215 -5.30 -8.39 0.72
CA THR A 215 -5.14 -8.35 -0.74
C THR A 215 -6.41 -7.97 -1.47
N SER A 216 -7.59 -8.42 -0.98
CA SER A 216 -8.89 -8.01 -1.54
C SER A 216 -9.11 -6.51 -1.41
N PHE A 217 -8.83 -5.93 -0.24
CA PHE A 217 -8.97 -4.49 -0.01
C PHE A 217 -7.99 -3.68 -0.87
N ILE A 218 -6.72 -4.11 -0.95
CA ILE A 218 -5.70 -3.50 -1.82
C ILE A 218 -6.15 -3.52 -3.27
N SER A 219 -6.62 -4.67 -3.76
CA SER A 219 -7.12 -4.80 -5.13
C SER A 219 -8.32 -3.89 -5.39
N GLY A 220 -9.21 -3.72 -4.40
CA GLY A 220 -10.32 -2.77 -4.48
C GLY A 220 -9.84 -1.32 -4.61
N LEU A 221 -8.86 -0.89 -3.80
CA LEU A 221 -8.28 0.45 -3.90
C LEU A 221 -7.61 0.68 -5.26
N GLN A 222 -6.76 -0.25 -5.67
CA GLN A 222 -5.97 -0.14 -6.90
C GLN A 222 -6.83 -0.22 -8.18
N SER A 223 -8.00 -0.90 -8.13
CA SER A 223 -8.92 -0.97 -9.28
C SER A 223 -9.48 0.39 -9.71
N GLU A 224 -9.48 1.35 -8.79
CA GLU A 224 -9.90 2.73 -9.04
C GLU A 224 -8.71 3.71 -9.16
N GLY A 225 -7.47 3.22 -9.22
CA GLY A 225 -6.26 4.04 -9.33
C GLY A 225 -5.85 4.77 -8.06
N VAL A 226 -6.32 4.34 -6.89
CA VAL A 226 -5.83 4.83 -5.59
C VAL A 226 -4.68 3.95 -5.13
N THR A 227 -3.51 4.55 -4.88
CA THR A 227 -2.34 3.83 -4.37
C THR A 227 -2.62 3.31 -2.96
N ALA A 228 -2.64 1.98 -2.82
CA ALA A 228 -2.74 1.34 -1.50
C ALA A 228 -1.36 1.30 -0.83
N VAL A 229 -1.32 1.63 0.47
CA VAL A 229 -0.09 1.56 1.28
C VAL A 229 -0.37 0.71 2.53
N PRO A 230 -0.30 -0.62 2.41
CA PRO A 230 -0.49 -1.49 3.56
C PRO A 230 0.59 -1.28 4.62
N LYS A 231 0.24 -1.59 5.88
CA LYS A 231 1.04 -1.29 7.08
C LYS A 231 0.84 -2.33 8.18
N HIS A 232 1.79 -2.47 9.10
CA HIS A 232 3.08 -1.79 9.29
C HIS A 232 4.20 -2.81 9.08
N PHE A 233 4.87 -2.78 7.94
CA PHE A 233 5.95 -3.73 7.61
C PHE A 233 7.08 -3.64 8.65
N PRO A 234 7.68 -4.76 9.13
CA PRO A 234 7.44 -6.15 8.74
C PRO A 234 6.36 -6.88 9.57
N GLY A 235 5.57 -6.19 10.41
CA GLY A 235 4.49 -6.68 11.24
C GLY A 235 4.57 -6.16 12.67
N HIS A 236 3.51 -5.48 13.12
CA HIS A 236 3.41 -4.82 14.44
C HIS A 236 2.50 -5.60 15.42
N GLY A 237 1.92 -6.73 14.96
CA GLY A 237 0.83 -7.38 15.70
C GLY A 237 1.21 -7.98 17.06
N ASN A 238 2.46 -8.38 17.24
CA ASN A 238 2.94 -9.16 18.39
C ASN A 238 3.56 -8.30 19.51
N THR A 239 3.07 -7.08 19.73
CA THR A 239 3.53 -6.25 20.85
C THR A 239 2.39 -5.42 21.42
N ASN A 240 2.41 -5.20 22.75
CA ASN A 240 1.52 -4.28 23.46
C ASN A 240 2.13 -2.87 23.60
N GLN A 241 3.34 -2.66 23.07
CA GLN A 241 4.02 -1.37 23.14
C GLN A 241 3.52 -0.48 22.00
N ASP A 242 3.30 0.80 22.32
CA ASP A 242 2.87 1.82 21.36
C ASP A 242 4.09 2.56 20.81
N SER A 243 4.31 2.48 19.50
CA SER A 243 5.39 3.17 18.80
C SER A 243 5.31 4.71 18.86
N HIS A 244 4.15 5.26 19.22
CA HIS A 244 4.02 6.70 19.48
C HIS A 244 4.76 7.14 20.77
N SER A 245 4.94 6.25 21.73
CA SER A 245 5.51 6.57 23.03
C SER A 245 6.89 5.95 23.32
N THR A 246 7.21 4.85 22.65
CA THR A 246 8.48 4.11 22.82
C THR A 246 8.85 3.41 21.52
N LEU A 247 10.10 2.91 21.42
CA LEU A 247 10.46 1.96 20.36
C LEU A 247 9.95 0.56 20.75
N PRO A 248 8.93 0.00 20.07
CA PRO A 248 8.49 -1.36 20.34
C PRO A 248 9.58 -2.37 19.99
N VAL A 249 9.73 -3.38 20.84
CA VAL A 249 10.68 -4.48 20.63
C VAL A 249 9.90 -5.78 20.53
N ILE A 250 10.09 -6.51 19.42
CA ILE A 250 9.45 -7.81 19.20
C ILE A 250 10.52 -8.89 19.20
N ASP A 251 10.36 -9.86 20.11
CA ASP A 251 11.26 -10.99 20.28
C ASP A 251 10.77 -12.18 19.43
N THR A 252 11.00 -12.12 18.12
CA THR A 252 10.65 -13.19 17.17
C THR A 252 11.89 -13.71 16.46
N ASP A 253 11.86 -14.97 16.04
CA ASP A 253 12.92 -15.56 15.21
C ASP A 253 12.58 -15.50 13.70
N LYS A 254 13.57 -15.86 12.87
CA LYS A 254 13.44 -15.80 11.40
C LYS A 254 12.33 -16.73 10.90
N ALA A 255 12.18 -17.91 11.47
CA ALA A 255 11.16 -18.88 11.02
C ALA A 255 9.75 -18.37 11.32
N ALA A 256 9.53 -17.83 12.52
CA ALA A 256 8.26 -17.22 12.92
C ALA A 256 7.94 -15.97 12.06
N MET A 257 8.93 -15.10 11.84
CA MET A 257 8.77 -13.92 10.96
C MET A 257 8.34 -14.34 9.55
N GLN A 258 9.01 -15.31 8.94
CA GLN A 258 8.75 -15.77 7.59
C GLN A 258 7.43 -16.53 7.45
N SER A 259 7.06 -17.36 8.42
CA SER A 259 5.86 -18.18 8.36
C SER A 259 4.58 -17.46 8.82
N ARG A 260 4.70 -16.29 9.43
CA ARG A 260 3.58 -15.55 9.98
C ARG A 260 3.56 -14.09 9.51
N GLU A 261 4.44 -13.23 10.03
CA GLU A 261 4.33 -11.77 9.87
C GLU A 261 4.52 -11.32 8.42
N LEU A 262 5.44 -11.94 7.67
CA LEU A 262 5.72 -11.57 6.27
C LEU A 262 4.71 -12.15 5.27
N VAL A 263 3.90 -13.14 5.64
CA VAL A 263 2.97 -13.82 4.71
C VAL A 263 1.96 -12.84 4.08
N PRO A 264 1.27 -11.95 4.83
CA PRO A 264 0.35 -11.00 4.23
C PRO A 264 1.05 -9.96 3.33
N PHE A 265 2.25 -9.52 3.69
CA PHE A 265 3.03 -8.60 2.86
C PHE A 265 3.50 -9.27 1.57
N LYS A 266 3.98 -10.52 1.63
CA LYS A 266 4.33 -11.29 0.43
C LYS A 266 3.13 -11.44 -0.50
N ALA A 267 1.96 -11.80 0.04
CA ALA A 267 0.74 -11.92 -0.75
C ALA A 267 0.34 -10.60 -1.43
N ALA A 268 0.46 -9.47 -0.74
CA ALA A 268 0.20 -8.15 -1.30
C ALA A 268 1.21 -7.78 -2.40
N ILE A 269 2.50 -8.07 -2.20
CA ILE A 269 3.57 -7.83 -3.20
C ILE A 269 3.31 -8.67 -4.47
N ASP A 270 2.98 -9.95 -4.32
CA ASP A 270 2.67 -10.85 -5.43
C ASP A 270 1.42 -10.42 -6.21
N ALA A 271 0.49 -9.72 -5.55
CA ALA A 271 -0.69 -9.10 -6.15
C ALA A 271 -0.41 -7.74 -6.83
N GLY A 272 0.85 -7.28 -6.91
CA GLY A 272 1.25 -6.07 -7.63
C GLY A 272 1.18 -4.78 -6.81
N LEU A 273 1.52 -4.85 -5.52
CA LEU A 273 1.57 -3.70 -4.63
C LEU A 273 2.59 -2.64 -5.06
N ASP A 274 2.20 -1.35 -5.03
CA ASP A 274 3.05 -0.23 -5.43
C ASP A 274 3.77 0.48 -4.28
N ALA A 275 3.26 0.42 -3.07
CA ALA A 275 3.84 1.06 -1.91
C ALA A 275 3.57 0.29 -0.61
N VAL A 276 4.46 0.40 0.38
CA VAL A 276 4.31 -0.20 1.71
C VAL A 276 4.78 0.76 2.79
N MET A 277 4.06 0.83 3.92
CA MET A 277 4.50 1.58 5.09
C MET A 277 5.34 0.72 6.01
N VAL A 278 6.50 1.24 6.40
CA VAL A 278 7.47 0.57 7.27
C VAL A 278 7.38 1.13 8.69
N GLY A 279 7.06 0.26 9.63
CA GLY A 279 6.88 0.63 11.04
C GLY A 279 8.19 0.86 11.78
N HIS A 280 8.10 1.61 12.89
CA HIS A 280 9.22 1.86 13.80
C HIS A 280 9.24 0.81 14.91
N ILE A 281 9.77 -0.39 14.58
CA ILE A 281 9.74 -1.58 15.44
C ILE A 281 11.11 -2.26 15.37
N ALA A 282 11.70 -2.61 16.52
CA ALA A 282 12.96 -3.32 16.60
C ALA A 282 12.78 -4.83 16.78
N PHE A 283 13.65 -5.60 16.14
CA PHE A 283 13.66 -7.06 16.16
C PHE A 283 15.07 -7.57 16.45
N PRO A 284 15.57 -7.51 17.69
CA PRO A 284 16.98 -7.72 18.01
C PRO A 284 17.50 -9.13 17.73
N LYS A 285 16.63 -10.15 17.64
CA LYS A 285 17.04 -11.49 17.19
C LYS A 285 17.29 -11.59 15.69
N LEU A 286 16.75 -10.67 14.89
CA LEU A 286 16.89 -10.63 13.44
C LEU A 286 17.90 -9.59 12.98
N ASP A 287 17.85 -8.41 13.59
CA ASP A 287 18.80 -7.33 13.40
C ASP A 287 19.43 -6.94 14.73
N PRO A 288 20.67 -7.39 15.02
CA PRO A 288 21.36 -7.13 16.28
C PRO A 288 21.75 -5.65 16.47
N THR A 289 21.58 -4.79 15.46
CA THR A 289 21.81 -3.34 15.61
C THR A 289 20.83 -2.70 16.59
N GLY A 290 19.66 -3.32 16.83
CA GLY A 290 18.58 -2.77 17.66
C GLY A 290 17.86 -1.58 17.04
N LEU A 291 18.16 -1.22 15.80
CA LEU A 291 17.47 -0.16 15.07
C LEU A 291 16.03 -0.59 14.68
N PRO A 292 15.10 0.38 14.54
CA PRO A 292 13.78 0.07 14.01
C PRO A 292 13.86 -0.39 12.55
N ALA A 293 12.90 -1.20 12.11
CA ALA A 293 12.83 -1.72 10.75
C ALA A 293 12.95 -0.62 9.68
N SER A 294 12.42 0.58 9.96
CA SER A 294 12.54 1.77 9.11
C SER A 294 13.95 2.37 8.99
N MET A 295 14.92 1.89 9.79
CA MET A 295 16.34 2.25 9.71
C MET A 295 17.25 1.04 9.46
N SER A 296 16.69 -0.14 9.29
CA SER A 296 17.40 -1.41 9.20
C SER A 296 17.60 -1.82 7.74
N SER A 297 18.85 -1.93 7.31
CA SER A 297 19.18 -2.47 5.99
C SER A 297 18.78 -3.95 5.87
N TYR A 298 18.79 -4.69 6.98
CA TYR A 298 18.27 -6.06 7.00
C TYR A 298 16.81 -6.10 6.58
N PHE A 299 15.92 -5.24 7.16
CA PHE A 299 14.51 -5.25 6.80
C PHE A 299 14.22 -4.58 5.46
N LEU A 300 14.80 -3.42 5.18
CA LEU A 300 14.52 -2.65 3.98
C LEU A 300 15.18 -3.23 2.72
N THR A 301 16.43 -3.67 2.82
CA THR A 301 17.18 -4.17 1.66
C THR A 301 17.13 -5.69 1.56
N ASP A 302 17.47 -6.43 2.62
CA ASP A 302 17.57 -7.89 2.50
C ASP A 302 16.19 -8.54 2.50
N VAL A 303 15.31 -8.23 3.48
CA VAL A 303 13.97 -8.83 3.55
C VAL A 303 13.05 -8.25 2.48
N LEU A 304 12.81 -6.92 2.48
CA LEU A 304 11.78 -6.33 1.63
C LEU A 304 12.15 -6.41 0.13
N ARG A 305 13.38 -5.99 -0.23
CA ARG A 305 13.79 -5.94 -1.64
C ARG A 305 14.23 -7.31 -2.18
N LYS A 306 15.13 -8.02 -1.47
CA LYS A 306 15.72 -9.26 -2.00
C LYS A 306 14.83 -10.48 -1.73
N ASP A 307 14.41 -10.72 -0.45
CA ASP A 307 13.68 -11.93 -0.10
C ASP A 307 12.23 -11.88 -0.60
N LEU A 308 11.54 -10.75 -0.45
CA LEU A 308 10.15 -10.58 -0.89
C LEU A 308 10.02 -10.08 -2.34
N GLY A 309 11.09 -9.56 -2.96
CA GLY A 309 11.10 -9.07 -4.34
C GLY A 309 10.33 -7.75 -4.55
N PHE A 310 10.18 -6.92 -3.52
CA PHE A 310 9.39 -5.69 -3.63
C PHE A 310 10.10 -4.60 -4.43
N GLY A 311 9.52 -4.23 -5.57
CA GLY A 311 10.01 -3.17 -6.46
C GLY A 311 9.39 -1.79 -6.25
N GLY A 312 8.34 -1.68 -5.42
CA GLY A 312 7.59 -0.44 -5.17
C GLY A 312 8.24 0.51 -4.15
N ILE A 313 7.47 1.48 -3.66
CA ILE A 313 7.93 2.52 -2.74
C ILE A 313 7.84 2.03 -1.29
N SER A 314 8.91 2.19 -0.51
CA SER A 314 8.88 2.07 0.95
C SER A 314 8.69 3.45 1.57
N ILE A 315 7.64 3.61 2.39
CA ILE A 315 7.29 4.87 3.08
C ILE A 315 7.44 4.63 4.58
N SER A 316 8.06 5.53 5.33
CA SER A 316 8.10 5.41 6.79
C SER A 316 6.69 5.57 7.39
N ASP A 317 6.43 5.00 8.56
CA ASP A 317 5.45 5.57 9.48
C ASP A 317 5.87 6.99 9.88
N ASP A 318 5.02 7.72 10.62
CA ASP A 318 5.34 9.11 10.96
C ASP A 318 6.64 9.19 11.77
N ILE A 319 7.66 9.81 11.19
CA ILE A 319 8.99 9.89 11.81
C ILE A 319 9.03 10.77 13.07
N GLU A 320 7.96 11.51 13.38
CA GLU A 320 7.82 12.24 14.63
C GLU A 320 7.48 11.33 15.83
N MET A 321 7.22 10.04 15.57
CA MET A 321 6.99 9.04 16.63
C MET A 321 8.27 8.77 17.43
N GLN A 322 8.12 8.58 18.76
CA GLN A 322 9.24 8.35 19.65
C GLN A 322 10.08 7.12 19.26
N GLY A 323 9.45 6.09 18.74
CA GLY A 323 10.12 4.90 18.23
C GLY A 323 11.14 5.18 17.12
N TYR A 324 11.01 6.33 16.41
CA TYR A 324 11.96 6.75 15.38
C TYR A 324 12.98 7.76 15.91
N ILE A 325 12.52 8.91 16.42
CA ILE A 325 13.40 10.03 16.79
C ILE A 325 14.37 9.73 17.92
N SER A 326 14.04 8.76 18.79
CA SER A 326 14.93 8.31 19.87
C SER A 326 15.96 7.25 19.46
N SER A 327 15.97 6.83 18.20
CA SER A 327 16.83 5.74 17.72
C SER A 327 18.27 6.19 17.43
N LYS A 328 18.49 7.49 17.26
CA LYS A 328 19.80 8.16 17.07
C LYS A 328 19.83 9.48 17.82
N ASP A 329 21.01 10.09 17.89
CA ASP A 329 21.21 11.34 18.62
C ASP A 329 20.55 12.55 17.94
N THR A 330 20.43 12.52 16.62
CA THR A 330 19.86 13.62 15.82
C THR A 330 18.89 13.14 14.74
N VAL A 331 17.96 14.01 14.36
CA VAL A 331 17.05 13.77 13.21
C VAL A 331 17.85 13.52 11.93
N GLU A 332 18.94 14.24 11.72
CA GLU A 332 19.81 14.08 10.54
C GLU A 332 20.39 12.66 10.47
N GLU A 333 20.91 12.13 11.59
CA GLU A 333 21.43 10.75 11.63
C GLU A 333 20.35 9.71 11.40
N CYS A 334 19.14 9.90 11.95
CA CYS A 334 17.99 9.05 11.67
C CYS A 334 17.69 9.02 10.17
N VAL A 335 17.61 10.18 9.54
CA VAL A 335 17.26 10.35 8.12
C VAL A 335 18.30 9.70 7.21
N ILE A 336 19.59 10.00 7.42
CA ILE A 336 20.68 9.42 6.60
C ILE A 336 20.74 7.90 6.78
N SER A 337 20.58 7.40 8.02
CA SER A 337 20.56 5.96 8.31
C SER A 337 19.41 5.27 7.59
N SER A 338 18.16 5.79 7.71
CA SER A 338 16.98 5.23 7.06
C SER A 338 17.09 5.22 5.55
N PHE A 339 17.51 6.34 4.97
CA PHE A 339 17.63 6.46 3.53
C PHE A 339 18.66 5.48 2.95
N ASN A 340 19.85 5.40 3.57
CA ASN A 340 20.91 4.46 3.16
C ASN A 340 20.52 3.00 3.43
N ALA A 341 19.66 2.74 4.41
CA ALA A 341 19.13 1.40 4.65
C ALA A 341 18.13 0.92 3.58
N GLY A 342 17.54 1.83 2.80
CA GLY A 342 16.63 1.48 1.70
C GLY A 342 15.24 2.11 1.76
N LEU A 343 14.96 3.02 2.71
CA LEU A 343 13.71 3.78 2.76
C LEU A 343 13.63 4.78 1.61
N ASP A 344 12.46 4.94 0.98
CA ASP A 344 12.28 5.84 -0.17
C ASP A 344 11.60 7.16 0.22
N ILE A 345 10.55 7.13 1.04
CA ILE A 345 9.79 8.34 1.43
C ILE A 345 9.71 8.44 2.95
N PHE A 346 9.91 9.66 3.44
CA PHE A 346 9.69 10.05 4.84
C PHE A 346 8.31 10.68 4.98
N LEU A 347 7.48 10.12 5.86
CA LEU A 347 6.21 10.70 6.27
C LEU A 347 6.42 11.57 7.51
N ILE A 348 6.07 12.88 7.43
CA ILE A 348 6.23 13.84 8.53
C ILE A 348 4.91 14.59 8.72
N GLY A 349 4.10 14.15 9.70
CA GLY A 349 2.69 14.50 9.79
C GLY A 349 2.39 15.88 10.37
N HIS A 350 3.31 16.52 11.11
CA HIS A 350 2.88 17.60 12.02
C HIS A 350 3.76 18.85 12.03
N THR A 351 5.08 18.70 12.22
CA THR A 351 5.97 19.78 12.63
C THR A 351 6.81 20.31 11.49
N LYS A 352 6.55 21.54 11.05
CA LYS A 352 7.28 22.22 9.96
C LYS A 352 8.80 22.23 10.19
N ALA A 353 9.24 22.44 11.42
CA ALA A 353 10.67 22.47 11.75
C ALA A 353 11.34 21.08 11.51
N ILE A 354 10.65 19.98 11.80
CA ILE A 354 11.16 18.63 11.52
C ILE A 354 11.18 18.38 10.00
N GLN A 355 10.14 18.80 9.27
CA GLN A 355 10.09 18.69 7.80
C GLN A 355 11.25 19.44 7.14
N ASP A 356 11.57 20.65 7.59
CA ASP A 356 12.71 21.42 7.12
C ASP A 356 14.06 20.76 7.47
N GLN A 357 14.19 20.17 8.66
CA GLN A 357 15.39 19.43 9.06
C GLN A 357 15.59 18.18 8.20
N VAL A 358 14.53 17.41 7.93
CA VAL A 358 14.58 16.21 7.07
C VAL A 358 14.99 16.58 5.65
N TYR A 359 14.35 17.59 5.07
CA TYR A 359 14.72 18.08 3.73
C TYR A 359 16.18 18.52 3.67
N LYS A 360 16.62 19.29 4.66
CA LYS A 360 18.01 19.73 4.76
C LYS A 360 18.98 18.56 4.89
N ALA A 361 18.68 17.59 5.74
CA ALA A 361 19.51 16.41 5.95
C ALA A 361 19.70 15.59 4.66
N LEU A 362 18.61 15.37 3.91
CA LEU A 362 18.64 14.69 2.61
C LEU A 362 19.48 15.48 1.60
N LEU A 363 19.23 16.79 1.47
CA LEU A 363 19.92 17.63 0.50
C LEU A 363 21.42 17.76 0.80
N ASP A 364 21.79 17.99 2.06
CA ASP A 364 23.18 18.08 2.48
C ASP A 364 23.87 16.73 2.37
N GLY A 365 23.20 15.63 2.75
CA GLY A 365 23.73 14.28 2.61
C GLY A 365 24.04 13.90 1.15
N CYS A 366 23.21 14.35 0.21
CA CYS A 366 23.50 14.19 -1.23
C CYS A 366 24.69 15.07 -1.69
N ARG A 367 24.79 16.30 -1.20
CA ARG A 367 25.86 17.26 -1.60
C ARG A 367 27.23 16.89 -1.05
N ASP A 368 27.28 16.34 0.16
CA ASP A 368 28.54 15.94 0.82
C ASP A 368 28.92 14.46 0.62
N GLY A 369 28.09 13.70 -0.12
CA GLY A 369 28.37 12.31 -0.51
C GLY A 369 28.02 11.26 0.55
N ARG A 370 27.35 11.62 1.66
CA ARG A 370 26.79 10.65 2.63
C ARG A 370 25.59 9.87 2.05
N ILE A 371 24.94 10.44 1.06
CA ILE A 371 23.95 9.79 0.20
C ILE A 371 24.49 9.78 -1.22
N SER A 372 24.63 8.59 -1.83
CA SER A 372 25.09 8.49 -3.21
C SER A 372 24.00 8.93 -4.20
N GLU A 373 24.42 9.48 -5.34
CA GLU A 373 23.50 9.86 -6.42
C GLU A 373 22.70 8.66 -6.94
N GLU A 374 23.34 7.49 -7.01
CA GLU A 374 22.69 6.24 -7.41
C GLU A 374 21.53 5.90 -6.49
N ARG A 375 21.74 5.93 -5.15
CA ARG A 375 20.72 5.65 -4.15
C ARG A 375 19.57 6.66 -4.22
N LEU A 376 19.88 7.95 -4.44
CA LEU A 376 18.87 9.00 -4.62
C LEU A 376 18.03 8.71 -5.87
N ASN A 377 18.70 8.44 -7.00
CA ASN A 377 18.05 8.18 -8.28
C ASN A 377 17.16 6.94 -8.24
N GLU A 378 17.59 5.86 -7.57
CA GLU A 378 16.76 4.66 -7.38
C GLU A 378 15.43 4.97 -6.66
N SER A 379 15.47 5.72 -5.57
CA SER A 379 14.25 6.09 -4.83
C SER A 379 13.32 6.96 -5.67
N VAL A 380 13.87 8.00 -6.28
CA VAL A 380 13.07 8.93 -7.10
C VAL A 380 12.47 8.21 -8.31
N LEU A 381 13.22 7.29 -8.93
CA LEU A 381 12.70 6.48 -10.04
C LEU A 381 11.50 5.61 -9.62
N ARG A 382 11.55 4.95 -8.44
CA ARG A 382 10.39 4.20 -7.90
C ARG A 382 9.18 5.11 -7.71
N ILE A 383 9.39 6.31 -7.17
CA ILE A 383 8.33 7.29 -6.94
C ILE A 383 7.71 7.74 -8.27
N ILE A 384 8.52 8.08 -9.26
CA ILE A 384 8.05 8.47 -10.59
C ILE A 384 7.25 7.33 -11.23
N LYS A 385 7.77 6.11 -11.21
CA LYS A 385 7.09 4.93 -11.76
C LYS A 385 5.73 4.70 -11.13
N ALA A 386 5.62 4.78 -9.80
CA ALA A 386 4.35 4.62 -9.10
C ALA A 386 3.35 5.72 -9.48
N LYS A 387 3.78 6.98 -9.56
CA LYS A 387 2.93 8.10 -10.01
C LYS A 387 2.44 7.90 -11.45
N LEU A 388 3.32 7.48 -12.36
CA LEU A 388 2.96 7.21 -13.75
C LEU A 388 2.06 6.00 -13.92
N LYS A 389 2.35 4.89 -13.24
CA LYS A 389 1.57 3.64 -13.29
C LYS A 389 0.12 3.87 -12.83
N ASN A 390 -0.07 4.65 -11.77
CA ASN A 390 -1.39 4.98 -11.24
C ASN A 390 -2.06 6.17 -11.94
N GLY A 391 -1.46 6.70 -13.02
CA GLY A 391 -2.04 7.78 -13.81
C GLY A 391 -2.28 9.08 -13.04
N LEU A 392 -1.43 9.37 -12.04
CA LEU A 392 -1.61 10.56 -11.20
C LEU A 392 -1.55 11.85 -12.01
N THR A 393 -2.42 12.79 -11.68
CA THR A 393 -2.46 14.14 -12.24
C THR A 393 -2.76 15.17 -11.15
N ASP A 394 -2.37 16.43 -11.41
CA ASP A 394 -2.74 17.56 -10.57
C ASP A 394 -4.05 18.23 -10.98
N THR A 395 -4.91 17.49 -11.68
CA THR A 395 -6.29 17.89 -11.98
C THR A 395 -7.27 17.11 -11.11
N MET A 396 -8.42 17.71 -10.81
CA MET A 396 -9.52 16.97 -10.20
C MET A 396 -10.16 16.09 -11.28
N GLU A 397 -10.49 14.84 -10.92
CA GLU A 397 -11.14 13.90 -11.87
C GLU A 397 -12.62 14.25 -12.09
N TYR A 398 -13.27 14.77 -11.06
CA TYR A 398 -14.70 15.12 -11.08
C TYR A 398 -14.91 16.58 -10.73
N GLU A 399 -15.89 17.21 -11.33
CA GLU A 399 -16.40 18.49 -10.86
C GLU A 399 -17.15 18.32 -9.53
N ILE A 400 -17.19 19.37 -8.71
CA ILE A 400 -17.70 19.29 -7.33
C ILE A 400 -19.11 18.68 -7.20
N GLU A 401 -20.02 18.99 -8.12
CA GLU A 401 -21.39 18.47 -8.07
C GLU A 401 -21.48 16.98 -8.45
N GLU A 402 -20.58 16.49 -9.27
CA GLU A 402 -20.45 15.07 -9.56
C GLU A 402 -19.77 14.35 -8.41
N ALA A 403 -18.69 14.89 -7.88
CA ALA A 403 -17.99 14.39 -6.71
C ALA A 403 -18.93 14.20 -5.50
N LYS A 404 -19.84 15.15 -5.25
CA LYS A 404 -20.88 15.04 -4.22
C LYS A 404 -21.87 13.92 -4.45
N ARG A 405 -22.19 13.60 -5.70
CA ARG A 405 -23.08 12.47 -6.01
C ARG A 405 -22.43 11.10 -5.77
N ILE A 406 -21.12 11.02 -5.95
CA ILE A 406 -20.33 9.81 -5.69
C ILE A 406 -20.17 9.61 -4.18
N PHE A 407 -19.83 10.67 -3.45
CA PHE A 407 -19.50 10.63 -2.04
C PHE A 407 -20.71 10.25 -1.18
N GLY A 408 -20.65 9.08 -0.53
CA GLY A 408 -21.73 8.55 0.29
C GLY A 408 -23.01 8.23 -0.50
N SER A 409 -22.90 7.82 -1.76
CA SER A 409 -24.02 7.46 -2.61
C SER A 409 -24.83 6.29 -2.04
N ASP A 410 -26.06 6.10 -2.52
CA ASP A 410 -26.89 4.99 -2.08
C ASP A 410 -26.33 3.63 -2.55
N GLU A 411 -25.62 3.58 -3.69
CA GLU A 411 -24.86 2.40 -4.14
C GLU A 411 -23.78 2.01 -3.10
N HIS A 412 -23.05 2.99 -2.59
CA HIS A 412 -22.00 2.77 -1.58
C HIS A 412 -22.58 2.30 -0.25
N LYS A 413 -23.72 2.88 0.17
CA LYS A 413 -24.43 2.48 1.39
C LYS A 413 -24.98 1.06 1.29
N ALA A 414 -25.45 0.63 0.11
CA ALA A 414 -25.93 -0.74 -0.11
C ALA A 414 -24.81 -1.78 0.14
N ILE A 415 -23.55 -1.49 -0.27
CA ILE A 415 -22.40 -2.36 0.01
C ILE A 415 -22.12 -2.44 1.51
N LEU A 416 -22.24 -1.31 2.23
CA LEU A 416 -22.13 -1.27 3.69
C LEU A 416 -23.22 -2.09 4.37
N GLU A 417 -24.45 -2.03 3.87
CA GLU A 417 -25.58 -2.81 4.38
C GLU A 417 -25.39 -4.30 4.14
N GLU A 418 -24.94 -4.71 2.93
CA GLU A 418 -24.58 -6.08 2.59
C GLU A 418 -23.54 -6.63 3.58
N LEU A 419 -22.47 -5.89 3.83
CA LEU A 419 -21.41 -6.27 4.75
C LEU A 419 -21.86 -6.33 6.23
N ASN A 420 -22.81 -5.50 6.63
CA ASN A 420 -23.40 -5.53 7.99
C ASN A 420 -24.46 -6.63 8.16
N GLY A 421 -25.19 -7.00 7.09
CA GLY A 421 -26.22 -8.04 7.10
C GLY A 421 -25.66 -9.45 7.20
N ASP A 422 -24.54 -9.72 6.55
CA ASP A 422 -23.90 -11.05 6.55
C ASP A 422 -23.31 -11.49 7.91
N THR A 423 -23.18 -10.57 8.87
CA THR A 423 -22.69 -10.94 10.21
C THR A 423 -23.68 -11.77 11.04
N GLY A 424 -24.89 -12.08 10.52
CA GLY A 424 -25.95 -12.76 11.27
C GLY A 424 -26.65 -13.96 10.62
N THR A 425 -26.55 -14.17 9.31
CA THR A 425 -27.46 -15.13 8.62
C THR A 425 -26.78 -16.42 8.15
N PHE A 426 -25.47 -16.49 8.04
CA PHE A 426 -24.76 -17.67 7.49
C PHE A 426 -24.44 -18.80 8.49
N LEU A 427 -24.73 -18.60 9.78
CA LEU A 427 -24.50 -19.65 10.80
C LEU A 427 -25.65 -20.68 10.93
N LEU A 428 -26.71 -20.61 10.10
CA LEU A 428 -27.86 -21.51 10.17
C LEU A 428 -28.10 -22.39 8.95
N SER A 429 -27.18 -22.44 7.98
CA SER A 429 -27.34 -23.31 6.80
C SER A 429 -26.05 -24.06 6.41
N ARG A 430 -25.42 -24.79 7.33
CA ARG A 430 -24.56 -25.95 7.06
C ARG A 430 -24.66 -26.95 8.18
#